data_781f85041c89fcba9aae72c6a6a0b3e0
#
_entry.id   781f85041c89fcba9aae72c6a6a0b3e0
#
_cell.length_a   1.000
_cell.length_b   1.000
_cell.length_c   1.000
_cell.angle_alpha   90.00
_cell.angle_beta   90.00
_cell.angle_gamma   90.00
#
_symmetry.space_group_name_H-M   'P 1'
#
loop_
_entity.id
_entity.type
_entity.pdbx_description
1 polymer ?
#
loop_
_entity_poly.entity_id
_entity_poly.type
_entity_poly.pdbx_seq_one_letter_code
_entity_poly.pdbx_strand_id
1 'polypeptide(L)'
;MRRSTTPPWQPRYSYSDALVNDLCAVADARARVELLPLPADESLRLRHAAYQRSTRSSTRIEGNPLDDQAVRQAIAAADREGSKAEQEVRNYWRALDRVEEWAQGSSPLSEAWIQELHAVVIVRGRGRRKQRTPYRDDEVPVVDTISRRIDYAPPRPDDVGVLMQQLCQWWQANTSTPPLIRAALLSHRFISIHPFPDGNGRCGRLLATASLWRSGYAFRGFLSFEEWFAADRESYYAALQLGCPVDFYEGRHDPDHTPWLNYFSAVMRQAAVDLSSRAERLQARQASPDPHPWEGLDRRSQQLLTRLRARMAAGEAQAAQFRPGDLEEWFAVSPTTAQDWLREWHDQGLLEPARPGQRIRSWQLREPWLAWVVGQLEPEE
;
A
#
# COMPACT_ATOMS: atom_id res chain seq x y z
N MET A 1 15.67 -32.99 35.32
CA MET A 1 15.09 -32.32 34.11
C MET A 1 16.20 -32.01 33.11
N ARG A 2 16.35 -32.81 32.07
CA ARG A 2 17.27 -32.49 30.97
C ARG A 2 16.63 -31.33 30.20
N ARG A 3 17.23 -30.13 30.19
CA ARG A 3 16.86 -29.06 29.26
C ARG A 3 17.13 -29.63 27.87
N SER A 4 16.09 -29.91 27.12
CA SER A 4 16.20 -30.21 25.71
C SER A 4 16.76 -28.94 25.05
N THR A 5 18.04 -28.96 24.76
CA THR A 5 18.69 -27.90 23.97
C THR A 5 18.36 -28.17 22.52
N THR A 6 17.12 -27.84 22.11
CA THR A 6 16.81 -27.76 20.69
C THR A 6 17.75 -26.73 20.07
N PRO A 7 18.49 -27.06 19.01
CA PRO A 7 19.42 -26.11 18.42
C PRO A 7 18.66 -24.85 17.96
N PRO A 8 19.30 -23.67 18.02
CA PRO A 8 18.69 -22.44 17.55
C PRO A 8 18.34 -22.58 16.04
N TRP A 9 17.22 -21.98 15.62
CA TRP A 9 16.88 -21.95 14.22
C TRP A 9 17.94 -21.19 13.40
N GLN A 10 18.43 -21.80 12.33
CA GLN A 10 19.39 -21.22 11.41
C GLN A 10 18.85 -21.38 9.98
N PRO A 11 18.31 -20.30 9.36
CA PRO A 11 17.77 -20.39 8.02
C PRO A 11 18.87 -20.68 6.98
N ARG A 12 18.59 -21.61 6.07
CA ARG A 12 19.47 -21.92 4.94
C ARG A 12 19.04 -21.09 3.73
N TYR A 13 19.98 -20.41 3.11
CA TYR A 13 19.79 -19.68 1.87
C TYR A 13 21.12 -19.34 1.20
N SER A 14 21.06 -19.00 -0.08
CA SER A 14 22.21 -18.55 -0.87
C SER A 14 21.98 -17.17 -1.44
N TYR A 15 23.07 -16.42 -1.61
CA TYR A 15 23.04 -15.15 -2.35
C TYR A 15 23.16 -15.44 -3.84
N SER A 16 22.14 -15.06 -4.62
CA SER A 16 22.21 -14.99 -6.08
C SER A 16 22.53 -13.56 -6.53
N ASP A 17 23.06 -13.40 -7.72
CA ASP A 17 23.28 -12.08 -8.32
C ASP A 17 21.98 -11.27 -8.37
N ALA A 18 20.85 -11.92 -8.67
CA ALA A 18 19.53 -11.28 -8.68
C ALA A 18 19.16 -10.74 -7.29
N LEU A 19 19.32 -11.54 -6.24
CA LEU A 19 19.05 -11.12 -4.86
C LEU A 19 19.93 -9.93 -4.47
N VAL A 20 21.25 -9.96 -4.79
CA VAL A 20 22.16 -8.87 -4.48
C VAL A 20 21.76 -7.58 -5.23
N ASN A 21 21.45 -7.68 -6.52
CA ASN A 21 20.98 -6.55 -7.31
C ASN A 21 19.69 -5.94 -6.75
N ASP A 22 18.73 -6.77 -6.32
CA ASP A 22 17.49 -6.31 -5.69
C ASP A 22 17.76 -5.57 -4.38
N LEU A 23 18.66 -6.10 -3.53
CA LEU A 23 19.04 -5.46 -2.27
C LEU A 23 19.66 -4.06 -2.53
N CYS A 24 20.53 -3.94 -3.54
CA CYS A 24 21.13 -2.66 -3.93
C CYS A 24 20.07 -1.68 -4.46
N ALA A 25 19.19 -2.12 -5.33
CA ALA A 25 18.12 -1.28 -5.89
C ALA A 25 17.14 -0.77 -4.83
N VAL A 26 16.77 -1.62 -3.86
CA VAL A 26 15.91 -1.22 -2.74
C VAL A 26 16.60 -0.21 -1.84
N ALA A 27 17.91 -0.38 -1.58
CA ALA A 27 18.68 0.56 -0.77
C ALA A 27 18.82 1.92 -1.45
N ASP A 28 19.06 1.94 -2.77
CA ASP A 28 19.11 3.17 -3.59
C ASP A 28 17.77 3.88 -3.60
N ALA A 29 16.68 3.17 -3.91
CA ALA A 29 15.33 3.74 -3.89
C ALA A 29 14.94 4.31 -2.51
N ARG A 30 15.32 3.62 -1.42
CA ARG A 30 15.14 4.12 -0.07
C ARG A 30 15.87 5.44 0.13
N ALA A 31 17.16 5.51 -0.22
CA ALA A 31 17.94 6.73 -0.05
C ALA A 31 17.32 7.91 -0.81
N ARG A 32 16.84 7.70 -2.03
CA ARG A 32 16.14 8.72 -2.82
C ARG A 32 14.89 9.21 -2.11
N VAL A 33 14.01 8.29 -1.65
CA VAL A 33 12.76 8.65 -0.95
C VAL A 33 13.02 9.39 0.35
N GLU A 34 14.03 8.99 1.14
CA GLU A 34 14.38 9.65 2.41
C GLU A 34 14.90 11.08 2.20
N LEU A 35 15.60 11.34 1.10
CA LEU A 35 16.19 12.65 0.78
C LEU A 35 15.23 13.60 0.07
N LEU A 36 14.03 13.17 -0.33
CA LEU A 36 13.08 14.01 -1.04
C LEU A 36 12.58 15.16 -0.15
N PRO A 37 12.69 16.42 -0.61
CA PRO A 37 12.16 17.58 0.10
C PRO A 37 10.65 17.71 -0.13
N LEU A 38 9.87 16.88 0.55
CA LEU A 38 8.40 16.94 0.48
C LEU A 38 7.84 17.80 1.60
N PRO A 39 6.83 18.66 1.32
CA PRO A 39 6.06 19.36 2.33
C PRO A 39 5.42 18.39 3.35
N ALA A 40 5.18 18.89 4.57
CA ALA A 40 4.66 18.03 5.65
C ALA A 40 3.26 17.49 5.35
N ASP A 41 2.39 18.30 4.75
CA ASP A 41 1.04 17.90 4.35
C ASP A 41 1.04 16.84 3.25
N GLU A 42 1.93 16.97 2.26
CA GLU A 42 2.10 15.98 1.20
C GLU A 42 2.65 14.65 1.75
N SER A 43 3.63 14.75 2.66
CA SER A 43 4.16 13.57 3.35
C SER A 43 3.06 12.83 4.13
N LEU A 44 2.18 13.56 4.81
CA LEU A 44 1.04 12.97 5.52
C LEU A 44 0.04 12.30 4.56
N ARG A 45 -0.26 12.93 3.41
CA ARG A 45 -1.14 12.35 2.38
C ARG A 45 -0.57 11.06 1.80
N LEU A 46 0.70 11.07 1.40
CA LEU A 46 1.38 9.88 0.84
C LEU A 46 1.40 8.73 1.84
N ARG A 47 1.69 9.03 3.10
CA ARG A 47 1.69 8.03 4.17
C ARG A 47 0.29 7.46 4.40
N HIS A 48 -0.72 8.29 4.52
CA HIS A 48 -2.11 7.86 4.70
C HIS A 48 -2.56 6.99 3.51
N ALA A 49 -2.24 7.38 2.28
CA ALA A 49 -2.53 6.61 1.09
C ALA A 49 -1.82 5.23 1.09
N ALA A 50 -0.54 5.17 1.51
CA ALA A 50 0.19 3.91 1.63
C ALA A 50 -0.44 2.98 2.68
N TYR A 51 -0.83 3.49 3.83
CA TYR A 51 -1.54 2.73 4.87
C TYR A 51 -2.87 2.17 4.35
N GLN A 52 -3.63 2.96 3.57
CA GLN A 52 -4.87 2.49 2.94
C GLN A 52 -4.60 1.34 1.97
N ARG A 53 -3.57 1.47 1.10
CA ARG A 53 -3.19 0.44 0.14
C ARG A 53 -2.72 -0.83 0.83
N SER A 54 -1.85 -0.75 1.84
CA SER A 54 -1.42 -1.89 2.66
C SER A 54 -2.59 -2.59 3.32
N THR A 55 -3.50 -1.82 3.95
CA THR A 55 -4.68 -2.36 4.62
C THR A 55 -5.58 -3.10 3.65
N ARG A 56 -5.94 -2.46 2.53
CA ARG A 56 -6.76 -3.09 1.49
C ARG A 56 -6.13 -4.35 0.94
N SER A 57 -4.88 -4.27 0.53
CA SER A 57 -4.20 -5.37 -0.15
C SER A 57 -3.99 -6.55 0.78
N SER A 58 -3.55 -6.31 2.01
CA SER A 58 -3.34 -7.39 2.97
C SER A 58 -4.64 -8.08 3.39
N THR A 59 -5.75 -7.35 3.54
CA THR A 59 -7.05 -7.97 3.83
C THR A 59 -7.64 -8.69 2.60
N ARG A 60 -7.42 -8.15 1.39
CA ARG A 60 -7.85 -8.77 0.13
C ARG A 60 -7.14 -10.10 -0.15
N ILE A 61 -5.86 -10.24 0.20
CA ILE A 61 -5.13 -11.52 0.10
C ILE A 61 -5.88 -12.61 0.88
N GLU A 62 -6.45 -12.28 2.04
CA GLU A 62 -7.22 -13.20 2.88
C GLU A 62 -8.72 -13.31 2.47
N GLY A 63 -9.09 -12.74 1.32
CA GLY A 63 -10.45 -12.86 0.78
C GLY A 63 -11.43 -11.79 1.25
N ASN A 64 -11.00 -10.69 1.85
CA ASN A 64 -11.88 -9.58 2.18
C ASN A 64 -12.48 -8.97 0.89
N PRO A 65 -13.81 -8.83 0.78
CA PRO A 65 -14.49 -8.45 -0.46
C PRO A 65 -14.61 -6.94 -0.67
N LEU A 66 -14.19 -6.11 0.30
CA LEU A 66 -14.42 -4.67 0.24
C LEU A 66 -13.60 -4.02 -0.89
N ASP A 67 -14.26 -3.16 -1.66
CA ASP A 67 -13.61 -2.30 -2.65
C ASP A 67 -12.91 -1.09 -1.99
N ASP A 68 -12.27 -0.25 -2.80
CA ASP A 68 -11.51 0.91 -2.33
C ASP A 68 -12.35 1.93 -1.57
N GLN A 69 -13.58 2.16 -2.03
CA GLN A 69 -14.48 3.12 -1.40
C GLN A 69 -14.94 2.59 -0.03
N ALA A 70 -15.34 1.32 0.04
CA ALA A 70 -15.77 0.68 1.28
C ALA A 70 -14.61 0.59 2.30
N VAL A 71 -13.38 0.32 1.85
CA VAL A 71 -12.19 0.34 2.72
C VAL A 71 -11.97 1.74 3.31
N ARG A 72 -12.02 2.81 2.50
CA ARG A 72 -11.90 4.18 3.01
C ARG A 72 -13.00 4.53 4.01
N GLN A 73 -14.24 4.14 3.73
CA GLN A 73 -15.37 4.35 4.64
C GLN A 73 -15.20 3.57 5.95
N ALA A 74 -14.74 2.32 5.88
CA ALA A 74 -14.49 1.50 7.06
C ALA A 74 -13.40 2.10 7.96
N ILE A 75 -12.32 2.65 7.38
CA ILE A 75 -11.25 3.34 8.12
C ILE A 75 -11.78 4.62 8.78
N ALA A 76 -12.54 5.44 8.05
CA ALA A 76 -13.12 6.68 8.55
C ALA A 76 -14.15 6.45 9.69
N ALA A 77 -14.82 5.29 9.67
CA ALA A 77 -15.83 4.92 10.66
C ALA A 77 -15.25 4.14 11.86
N ALA A 78 -14.08 4.54 12.37
CA ALA A 78 -13.23 3.79 13.32
C ALA A 78 -13.95 3.18 14.53
N ASP A 79 -15.00 3.83 15.06
CA ASP A 79 -15.69 3.43 16.30
C ASP A 79 -17.11 2.88 16.08
N ARG A 80 -17.53 2.70 14.82
CA ARG A 80 -18.87 2.15 14.53
C ARG A 80 -18.84 0.63 14.51
N GLU A 81 -19.93 0.00 14.94
CA GLU A 81 -20.19 -1.41 14.65
C GLU A 81 -20.26 -1.59 13.13
N GLY A 82 -19.71 -2.69 12.61
CA GLY A 82 -19.68 -2.97 11.18
C GLY A 82 -19.59 -4.46 10.92
N SER A 83 -19.67 -4.82 9.64
CA SER A 83 -19.51 -6.18 9.16
C SER A 83 -18.14 -6.76 9.58
N LYS A 84 -17.97 -8.08 9.50
CA LYS A 84 -16.67 -8.73 9.73
C LYS A 84 -15.59 -8.15 8.81
N ALA A 85 -15.92 -7.93 7.55
CA ALA A 85 -14.99 -7.37 6.55
C ALA A 85 -14.52 -5.96 6.92
N GLU A 86 -15.42 -5.07 7.37
CA GLU A 86 -15.04 -3.73 7.83
C GLU A 86 -14.22 -3.77 9.13
N GLN A 87 -14.50 -4.70 10.02
CA GLN A 87 -13.73 -4.90 11.24
C GLN A 87 -12.30 -5.37 10.92
N GLU A 88 -12.11 -6.29 9.96
CA GLU A 88 -10.79 -6.73 9.49
C GLU A 88 -9.97 -5.57 8.95
N VAL A 89 -10.57 -4.69 8.15
CA VAL A 89 -9.93 -3.47 7.62
C VAL A 89 -9.50 -2.55 8.76
N ARG A 90 -10.40 -2.20 9.68
CA ARG A 90 -10.09 -1.35 10.84
C ARG A 90 -9.02 -1.94 11.75
N ASN A 91 -9.07 -3.25 11.95
CA ASN A 91 -8.09 -3.95 12.79
C ASN A 91 -6.71 -3.94 12.15
N TYR A 92 -6.61 -4.16 10.83
CA TYR A 92 -5.32 -4.09 10.12
C TYR A 92 -4.74 -2.67 10.16
N TRP A 93 -5.57 -1.64 9.96
CA TRP A 93 -5.18 -0.25 10.09
C TRP A 93 -4.58 0.05 11.47
N ARG A 94 -5.30 -0.31 12.54
CA ARG A 94 -4.81 -0.14 13.92
C ARG A 94 -3.54 -0.96 14.20
N ALA A 95 -3.40 -2.10 13.55
CA ALA A 95 -2.21 -2.92 13.70
C ALA A 95 -0.98 -2.27 13.04
N LEU A 96 -1.14 -1.52 11.94
CA LEU A 96 -0.05 -0.70 11.37
C LEU A 96 0.41 0.39 12.34
N ASP A 97 -0.52 1.06 13.07
CA ASP A 97 -0.15 2.04 14.10
C ASP A 97 0.68 1.36 15.21
N ARG A 98 0.29 0.16 15.65
CA ARG A 98 1.06 -0.61 16.66
C ARG A 98 2.43 -1.04 16.15
N VAL A 99 2.54 -1.38 14.87
CA VAL A 99 3.81 -1.69 14.22
C VAL A 99 4.73 -0.46 14.22
N GLU A 100 4.19 0.70 13.91
CA GLU A 100 4.94 1.94 13.92
C GLU A 100 5.44 2.31 15.32
N GLU A 101 4.56 2.31 16.32
CA GLU A 101 4.93 2.55 17.72
C GLU A 101 6.07 1.61 18.16
N TRP A 102 5.97 0.32 17.83
CA TRP A 102 7.00 -0.64 18.15
C TRP A 102 8.31 -0.38 17.38
N ALA A 103 8.21 -0.02 16.09
CA ALA A 103 9.38 0.23 15.26
C ALA A 103 10.18 1.45 15.71
N GLN A 104 9.53 2.47 16.25
CA GLN A 104 10.14 3.68 16.82
C GLN A 104 10.68 3.48 18.24
N GLY A 105 10.18 2.49 18.96
CA GLY A 105 10.59 2.19 20.32
C GLY A 105 11.88 1.37 20.39
N SER A 106 12.27 0.97 21.62
CA SER A 106 13.47 0.14 21.89
C SER A 106 13.14 -1.30 22.30
N SER A 107 11.85 -1.65 22.46
CA SER A 107 11.44 -2.98 22.91
C SER A 107 11.86 -4.06 21.90
N PRO A 108 12.44 -5.20 22.36
CA PRO A 108 12.82 -6.28 21.46
C PRO A 108 11.59 -6.96 20.84
N LEU A 109 11.78 -7.65 19.72
CA LEU A 109 10.76 -8.56 19.20
C LEU A 109 10.59 -9.70 20.20
N SER A 110 9.36 -9.90 20.67
CA SER A 110 9.05 -10.94 21.65
C SER A 110 7.75 -11.65 21.28
N GLU A 111 7.59 -12.87 21.75
CA GLU A 111 6.35 -13.61 21.61
C GLU A 111 5.15 -12.84 22.19
N ALA A 112 5.36 -12.19 23.33
CA ALA A 112 4.35 -11.35 23.96
C ALA A 112 3.84 -10.23 23.03
N TRP A 113 4.76 -9.52 22.38
CA TRP A 113 4.40 -8.47 21.41
C TRP A 113 3.69 -9.03 20.18
N ILE A 114 4.14 -10.17 19.64
CA ILE A 114 3.47 -10.84 18.51
C ILE A 114 2.03 -11.23 18.90
N GLN A 115 1.81 -11.76 20.09
CA GLN A 115 0.49 -12.11 20.60
C GLN A 115 -0.40 -10.87 20.82
N GLU A 116 0.16 -9.75 21.23
CA GLU A 116 -0.51 -8.45 21.34
C GLU A 116 -0.90 -7.92 19.96
N LEU A 117 0.03 -7.93 18.99
CA LEU A 117 -0.23 -7.54 17.61
C LEU A 117 -1.35 -8.38 16.99
N HIS A 118 -1.29 -9.70 17.16
CA HIS A 118 -2.34 -10.60 16.69
C HIS A 118 -3.69 -10.29 17.35
N ALA A 119 -3.71 -9.94 18.63
CA ALA A 119 -4.93 -9.56 19.33
C ALA A 119 -5.62 -8.32 18.76
N VAL A 120 -4.86 -7.44 18.08
CA VAL A 120 -5.40 -6.29 17.34
C VAL A 120 -5.94 -6.73 15.97
N VAL A 121 -5.22 -7.59 15.26
CA VAL A 121 -5.56 -8.03 13.89
C VAL A 121 -6.86 -8.82 13.83
N ILE A 122 -7.11 -9.73 14.81
CA ILE A 122 -8.20 -10.67 14.74
C ILE A 122 -9.57 -10.05 15.02
N VAL A 123 -10.58 -10.42 14.24
CA VAL A 123 -11.98 -10.05 14.52
C VAL A 123 -12.51 -10.99 15.58
N ARG A 124 -12.98 -10.43 16.68
CA ARG A 124 -13.57 -11.18 17.80
C ARG A 124 -15.04 -10.81 17.98
N GLY A 125 -15.82 -11.79 18.41
CA GLY A 125 -17.20 -11.56 18.85
C GLY A 125 -17.27 -10.60 20.05
N ARG A 126 -18.51 -10.19 20.42
CA ARG A 126 -18.78 -9.32 21.57
C ARG A 126 -18.22 -9.95 22.85
N GLY A 127 -17.25 -9.29 23.47
CA GLY A 127 -16.62 -9.75 24.70
C GLY A 127 -15.37 -8.95 25.07
N ARG A 128 -14.77 -9.22 26.23
CA ARG A 128 -13.52 -8.57 26.64
C ARG A 128 -12.41 -8.84 25.63
N ARG A 129 -11.83 -7.80 25.06
CA ARG A 129 -10.60 -7.88 24.27
C ARG A 129 -9.52 -8.54 25.12
N LYS A 130 -9.05 -9.72 24.72
CA LYS A 130 -7.83 -10.27 25.32
C LYS A 130 -6.68 -9.36 24.90
N GLN A 131 -5.84 -8.98 25.84
CA GLN A 131 -4.63 -8.20 25.53
C GLN A 131 -3.67 -8.99 24.64
N ARG A 132 -3.64 -10.31 24.77
CA ARG A 132 -2.82 -11.26 23.99
C ARG A 132 -3.64 -12.42 23.50
N THR A 133 -3.38 -12.86 22.29
CA THR A 133 -3.95 -14.11 21.77
C THR A 133 -2.98 -15.25 22.12
N PRO A 134 -3.44 -16.32 22.79
CA PRO A 134 -2.62 -17.50 22.99
C PRO A 134 -2.32 -18.18 21.65
N TYR A 135 -1.25 -18.96 21.60
CA TYR A 135 -1.03 -19.86 20.47
C TYR A 135 -2.15 -20.91 20.41
N ARG A 136 -2.33 -21.51 19.22
CA ARG A 136 -3.28 -22.58 19.02
C ARG A 136 -2.91 -23.82 19.82
N ASP A 137 -3.87 -24.53 20.28
CA ASP A 137 -3.83 -25.82 20.96
C ASP A 137 -4.38 -26.97 20.12
N ASP A 138 -4.93 -26.62 18.93
CA ASP A 138 -5.45 -27.58 17.93
C ASP A 138 -4.60 -27.57 16.66
N GLU A 139 -4.72 -28.63 15.85
CA GLU A 139 -4.23 -28.66 14.48
C GLU A 139 -5.10 -27.77 13.59
N VAL A 140 -4.45 -26.88 12.82
CA VAL A 140 -5.14 -25.93 11.95
C VAL A 140 -4.54 -26.02 10.53
N PRO A 141 -4.88 -27.07 9.74
CA PRO A 141 -4.41 -27.17 8.38
C PRO A 141 -4.96 -26.02 7.52
N VAL A 142 -4.15 -25.52 6.61
CA VAL A 142 -4.58 -24.59 5.56
C VAL A 142 -5.22 -25.43 4.45
N VAL A 143 -6.49 -25.17 4.19
CA VAL A 143 -7.29 -25.94 3.26
C VAL A 143 -7.78 -25.06 2.12
N ASP A 144 -7.59 -25.49 0.89
CA ASP A 144 -8.23 -24.84 -0.25
C ASP A 144 -9.76 -24.95 -0.12
N THR A 145 -10.42 -23.80 -0.20
CA THR A 145 -11.87 -23.70 0.07
C THR A 145 -12.73 -24.35 -0.99
N ILE A 146 -12.20 -24.53 -2.21
CA ILE A 146 -12.91 -25.10 -3.36
C ILE A 146 -12.67 -26.59 -3.43
N SER A 147 -11.41 -27.01 -3.51
CA SER A 147 -11.03 -28.42 -3.67
C SER A 147 -11.07 -29.23 -2.37
N ARG A 148 -11.15 -28.56 -1.22
CA ARG A 148 -11.05 -29.15 0.13
C ARG A 148 -9.73 -29.89 0.38
N ARG A 149 -8.74 -29.71 -0.47
CA ARG A 149 -7.41 -30.28 -0.31
C ARG A 149 -6.64 -29.49 0.75
N ILE A 150 -5.84 -30.19 1.55
CA ILE A 150 -4.87 -29.59 2.45
C ILE A 150 -3.72 -29.03 1.62
N ASP A 151 -3.54 -27.73 1.61
CA ASP A 151 -2.45 -27.05 0.93
C ASP A 151 -1.23 -26.89 1.84
N TYR A 152 -1.46 -26.91 3.15
CA TYR A 152 -0.40 -26.86 4.14
C TYR A 152 -0.83 -27.45 5.48
N ALA A 153 -0.01 -28.36 6.06
CA ALA A 153 -0.14 -28.90 7.40
C ALA A 153 0.96 -28.30 8.30
N PRO A 154 0.63 -27.33 9.18
CA PRO A 154 1.58 -26.68 10.07
C PRO A 154 2.12 -27.65 11.15
N PRO A 155 3.18 -27.24 11.91
CA PRO A 155 3.70 -28.05 13.00
C PRO A 155 2.64 -28.35 14.06
N ARG A 156 2.86 -29.41 14.85
CA ARG A 156 1.97 -29.77 15.95
C ARG A 156 1.85 -28.64 16.96
N PRO A 157 0.70 -28.49 17.64
CA PRO A 157 0.48 -27.45 18.63
C PRO A 157 1.57 -27.39 19.71
N ASP A 158 2.05 -28.53 20.20
CA ASP A 158 3.07 -28.65 21.23
C ASP A 158 4.42 -28.03 20.82
N ASP A 159 4.72 -28.00 19.54
CA ASP A 159 5.98 -27.45 19.01
C ASP A 159 5.92 -25.93 18.76
N VAL A 160 4.72 -25.35 18.66
CA VAL A 160 4.54 -23.93 18.31
C VAL A 160 5.30 -22.99 19.23
N GLY A 161 5.20 -23.20 20.53
CA GLY A 161 5.86 -22.32 21.52
C GLY A 161 7.38 -22.32 21.35
N VAL A 162 7.99 -23.47 21.18
CA VAL A 162 9.44 -23.60 20.98
C VAL A 162 9.87 -22.95 19.66
N LEU A 163 9.14 -23.19 18.57
CA LEU A 163 9.45 -22.61 17.27
C LEU A 163 9.34 -21.08 17.27
N MET A 164 8.34 -20.53 17.94
CA MET A 164 8.16 -19.08 18.08
C MET A 164 9.25 -18.44 18.94
N GLN A 165 9.66 -19.11 20.03
CA GLN A 165 10.79 -18.66 20.84
C GLN A 165 12.08 -18.61 20.02
N GLN A 166 12.37 -19.68 19.26
CA GLN A 166 13.54 -19.75 18.36
C GLN A 166 13.52 -18.65 17.32
N LEU A 167 12.35 -18.35 16.73
CA LEU A 167 12.19 -17.28 15.75
C LEU A 167 12.51 -15.90 16.34
N CYS A 168 11.98 -15.60 17.53
CA CYS A 168 12.27 -14.34 18.23
C CYS A 168 13.75 -14.22 18.61
N GLN A 169 14.36 -15.28 19.12
CA GLN A 169 15.79 -15.33 19.47
C GLN A 169 16.67 -15.13 18.22
N TRP A 170 16.35 -15.82 17.12
CA TRP A 170 17.07 -15.66 15.85
C TRP A 170 17.00 -14.21 15.38
N TRP A 171 15.82 -13.61 15.35
CA TRP A 171 15.67 -12.22 14.89
C TRP A 171 16.46 -11.24 15.74
N GLN A 172 16.49 -11.41 17.07
CA GLN A 172 17.26 -10.57 17.99
C GLN A 172 18.77 -10.71 17.79
N ALA A 173 19.25 -11.94 17.56
CA ALA A 173 20.67 -12.23 17.45
C ALA A 173 21.28 -11.85 16.09
N ASN A 174 20.48 -11.81 15.02
CA ASN A 174 20.98 -11.66 13.64
C ASN A 174 20.85 -10.23 13.11
N THR A 175 21.37 -9.26 13.81
CA THR A 175 21.31 -7.83 13.44
C THR A 175 22.19 -7.47 12.25
N SER A 176 23.21 -8.28 11.92
CA SER A 176 24.08 -8.11 10.76
C SER A 176 23.46 -8.64 9.44
N THR A 177 22.38 -9.43 9.51
CA THR A 177 21.68 -9.89 8.32
C THR A 177 21.03 -8.68 7.61
N PRO A 178 21.17 -8.55 6.28
CA PRO A 178 20.55 -7.45 5.54
C PRO A 178 19.07 -7.29 5.88
N PRO A 179 18.57 -6.06 6.10
CA PRO A 179 17.19 -5.81 6.57
C PRO A 179 16.10 -6.50 5.77
N LEU A 180 16.22 -6.53 4.44
CA LEU A 180 15.27 -7.19 3.57
C LEU A 180 15.22 -8.70 3.80
N ILE A 181 16.38 -9.34 3.87
CA ILE A 181 16.50 -10.78 4.13
C ILE A 181 15.94 -11.12 5.50
N ARG A 182 16.29 -10.32 6.52
CA ARG A 182 15.82 -10.52 7.88
C ARG A 182 14.29 -10.40 7.99
N ALA A 183 13.68 -9.44 7.30
CA ALA A 183 12.24 -9.27 7.25
C ALA A 183 11.54 -10.41 6.52
N ALA A 184 12.06 -10.81 5.36
CA ALA A 184 11.54 -11.92 4.57
C ALA A 184 11.57 -13.24 5.36
N LEU A 185 12.68 -13.56 6.00
CA LEU A 185 12.84 -14.78 6.81
C LEU A 185 11.94 -14.79 8.03
N LEU A 186 11.81 -13.64 8.74
CA LEU A 186 10.89 -13.49 9.87
C LEU A 186 9.45 -13.79 9.46
N SER A 187 8.99 -13.15 8.40
CA SER A 187 7.63 -13.30 7.87
C SER A 187 7.36 -14.73 7.42
N HIS A 188 8.24 -15.30 6.62
CA HIS A 188 8.09 -16.66 6.11
C HIS A 188 8.05 -17.70 7.23
N ARG A 189 9.02 -17.64 8.15
CA ARG A 189 9.08 -18.59 9.27
C ARG A 189 7.85 -18.50 10.16
N PHE A 190 7.39 -17.28 10.45
CA PHE A 190 6.15 -17.07 11.21
C PHE A 190 4.94 -17.68 10.51
N ILE A 191 4.78 -17.44 9.21
CA ILE A 191 3.67 -18.01 8.41
C ILE A 191 3.76 -19.55 8.39
N SER A 192 4.98 -20.10 8.29
CA SER A 192 5.20 -21.55 8.31
C SER A 192 4.91 -22.19 9.68
N ILE A 193 5.22 -21.52 10.80
CA ILE A 193 4.85 -22.02 12.14
C ILE A 193 3.32 -21.97 12.32
N HIS A 194 2.65 -21.00 11.71
CA HIS A 194 1.19 -20.84 11.76
C HIS A 194 0.63 -20.84 13.18
N PRO A 195 1.13 -19.95 14.07
CA PRO A 195 0.94 -20.10 15.51
C PRO A 195 -0.49 -19.84 16.01
N PHE A 196 -1.38 -19.30 15.20
CA PHE A 196 -2.73 -18.93 15.60
C PHE A 196 -3.80 -19.63 14.76
N PRO A 197 -5.05 -19.71 15.23
CA PRO A 197 -6.13 -20.33 14.45
C PRO A 197 -6.53 -19.56 13.18
N ASP A 198 -6.35 -18.22 13.16
CA ASP A 198 -6.65 -17.32 12.03
C ASP A 198 -5.71 -16.10 12.08
N GLY A 199 -5.58 -15.36 11.00
CA GLY A 199 -4.83 -14.09 10.93
C GLY A 199 -3.32 -14.24 10.79
N ASN A 200 -2.78 -15.43 10.58
CA ASN A 200 -1.34 -15.65 10.45
C ASN A 200 -0.76 -14.93 9.22
N GLY A 201 -1.42 -14.93 8.07
CA GLY A 201 -0.96 -14.22 6.89
C GLY A 201 -0.86 -12.71 7.12
N ARG A 202 -1.91 -12.09 7.68
CA ARG A 202 -1.93 -10.67 8.03
C ARG A 202 -0.83 -10.31 9.03
N CYS A 203 -0.66 -11.11 10.08
CA CYS A 203 0.42 -10.90 11.06
C CYS A 203 1.81 -11.10 10.45
N GLY A 204 2.02 -12.09 9.59
CA GLY A 204 3.29 -12.33 8.91
C GLY A 204 3.72 -11.13 8.06
N ARG A 205 2.80 -10.51 7.31
CA ARG A 205 3.08 -9.29 6.54
C ARG A 205 3.37 -8.09 7.43
N LEU A 206 2.62 -7.91 8.52
CA LEU A 206 2.91 -6.88 9.53
C LEU A 206 4.26 -7.08 10.21
N LEU A 207 4.69 -8.32 10.45
CA LEU A 207 6.02 -8.62 11.00
C LEU A 207 7.14 -8.27 10.02
N ALA A 208 6.93 -8.49 8.70
CA ALA A 208 7.86 -8.02 7.68
C ALA A 208 7.98 -6.49 7.73
N THR A 209 6.85 -5.77 7.73
CA THR A 209 6.80 -4.31 7.86
C THR A 209 7.50 -3.83 9.12
N ALA A 210 7.21 -4.44 10.27
CA ALA A 210 7.84 -4.11 11.55
C ALA A 210 9.37 -4.28 11.52
N SER A 211 9.85 -5.39 10.95
CA SER A 211 11.28 -5.67 10.82
C SER A 211 11.98 -4.66 9.90
N LEU A 212 11.36 -4.32 8.76
CA LEU A 212 11.86 -3.31 7.82
C LEU A 212 11.93 -1.93 8.48
N TRP A 213 10.87 -1.49 9.12
CA TRP A 213 10.81 -0.17 9.74
C TRP A 213 11.81 -0.02 10.88
N ARG A 214 11.92 -1.03 11.76
CA ARG A 214 12.92 -1.07 12.82
C ARG A 214 14.35 -1.02 12.30
N SER A 215 14.59 -1.53 11.10
CA SER A 215 15.89 -1.57 10.44
C SER A 215 16.17 -0.35 9.55
N GLY A 216 15.34 0.71 9.63
CA GLY A 216 15.51 1.94 8.86
C GLY A 216 15.03 1.84 7.39
N TYR A 217 14.20 0.86 7.07
CA TYR A 217 13.59 0.69 5.74
C TYR A 217 12.09 1.06 5.77
N ALA A 218 11.77 2.15 6.45
CA ALA A 218 10.40 2.64 6.54
C ALA A 218 9.94 3.40 5.29
N PHE A 219 10.86 3.89 4.45
CA PHE A 219 10.52 4.72 3.28
C PHE A 219 9.57 5.87 3.64
N ARG A 220 9.79 6.51 4.80
CA ARG A 220 8.90 7.53 5.39
C ARG A 220 7.44 7.07 5.60
N GLY A 221 7.18 5.77 5.55
CA GLY A 221 5.84 5.19 5.63
C GLY A 221 5.07 5.20 4.30
N PHE A 222 5.71 5.44 3.17
CA PHE A 222 5.05 5.55 1.85
C PHE A 222 4.97 4.23 1.09
N LEU A 223 5.74 3.21 1.52
CA LEU A 223 5.81 1.92 0.83
C LEU A 223 4.66 1.01 1.26
N SER A 224 4.00 0.39 0.28
CA SER A 224 3.10 -0.76 0.46
C SER A 224 3.54 -1.84 -0.53
N PHE A 225 4.12 -2.92 -0.02
CA PHE A 225 4.52 -4.06 -0.84
C PHE A 225 3.41 -5.11 -0.93
N GLU A 226 2.41 -5.06 -0.06
CA GLU A 226 1.26 -5.97 -0.05
C GLU A 226 0.42 -5.86 -1.32
N GLU A 227 0.45 -4.71 -2.01
CA GLU A 227 -0.22 -4.51 -3.30
C GLU A 227 0.27 -5.52 -4.35
N TRP A 228 1.57 -5.76 -4.38
CA TRP A 228 2.19 -6.70 -5.30
C TRP A 228 1.84 -8.15 -4.97
N PHE A 229 1.78 -8.51 -3.69
CA PHE A 229 1.28 -9.83 -3.27
C PHE A 229 -0.20 -10.02 -3.60
N ALA A 230 -1.00 -8.96 -3.48
CA ALA A 230 -2.43 -9.00 -3.81
C ALA A 230 -2.68 -9.03 -5.32
N ALA A 231 -1.81 -8.43 -6.13
CA ALA A 231 -1.91 -8.42 -7.59
C ALA A 231 -1.66 -9.81 -8.19
N ASP A 232 -0.72 -10.58 -7.61
CA ASP A 232 -0.42 -11.95 -8.02
C ASP A 232 -0.38 -12.88 -6.79
N ARG A 233 -1.58 -13.24 -6.33
CA ARG A 233 -1.76 -14.12 -5.17
C ARG A 233 -1.22 -15.54 -5.41
N GLU A 234 -1.29 -16.03 -6.64
CA GLU A 234 -0.83 -17.37 -7.00
C GLU A 234 0.68 -17.47 -6.81
N SER A 235 1.44 -16.56 -7.40
CA SER A 235 2.90 -16.50 -7.22
C SER A 235 3.29 -16.26 -5.75
N TYR A 236 2.54 -15.45 -5.01
CA TYR A 236 2.80 -15.24 -3.59
C TYR A 236 2.66 -16.54 -2.77
N TYR A 237 1.57 -17.28 -2.96
CA TYR A 237 1.37 -18.54 -2.24
C TYR A 237 2.35 -19.64 -2.71
N ALA A 238 2.66 -19.70 -4.00
CA ALA A 238 3.67 -20.62 -4.52
C ALA A 238 5.06 -20.35 -3.90
N ALA A 239 5.45 -19.07 -3.78
CA ALA A 239 6.70 -18.67 -3.15
C ALA A 239 6.75 -19.03 -1.66
N LEU A 240 5.63 -18.88 -0.93
CA LEU A 240 5.53 -19.31 0.46
C LEU A 240 5.69 -20.84 0.63
N GLN A 241 5.29 -21.60 -0.36
CA GLN A 241 5.39 -23.07 -0.31
C GLN A 241 6.80 -23.59 -0.59
N LEU A 242 7.68 -22.81 -1.20
CA LEU A 242 9.08 -23.18 -1.54
C LEU A 242 9.23 -24.47 -2.37
N GLY A 243 8.15 -24.95 -3.00
CA GLY A 243 8.13 -26.27 -3.63
C GLY A 243 8.28 -27.46 -2.67
N CYS A 244 8.14 -27.23 -1.35
CA CYS A 244 8.22 -28.24 -0.33
C CYS A 244 6.93 -29.06 -0.21
N PRO A 245 6.98 -30.28 0.36
CA PRO A 245 5.79 -31.05 0.73
C PRO A 245 4.82 -30.27 1.61
N VAL A 246 3.57 -30.74 1.65
CA VAL A 246 2.49 -30.10 2.42
C VAL A 246 2.77 -30.13 3.92
N ASP A 247 3.31 -31.22 4.42
CA ASP A 247 3.61 -31.42 5.84
C ASP A 247 4.85 -30.61 6.27
N PHE A 248 4.74 -29.88 7.39
CA PHE A 248 5.85 -29.11 7.94
C PHE A 248 7.11 -29.95 8.20
N TYR A 249 6.96 -31.16 8.70
CA TYR A 249 8.09 -32.03 9.05
C TYR A 249 8.74 -32.72 7.84
N GLU A 250 8.07 -32.76 6.68
CA GLU A 250 8.58 -33.35 5.46
C GLU A 250 9.44 -32.41 4.60
N GLY A 251 9.97 -31.31 5.18
CA GLY A 251 10.89 -30.42 4.47
C GLY A 251 10.78 -28.95 4.84
N ARG A 252 9.64 -28.47 5.37
CA ARG A 252 9.45 -27.06 5.73
C ARG A 252 10.00 -26.70 7.11
N HIS A 253 10.40 -27.70 7.88
CA HIS A 253 11.07 -27.48 9.16
C HIS A 253 12.42 -26.76 8.97
N ASP A 254 13.19 -27.15 7.96
CA ASP A 254 14.49 -26.58 7.62
C ASP A 254 14.68 -26.47 6.09
N PRO A 255 13.88 -25.64 5.41
CA PRO A 255 13.92 -25.51 3.97
C PRO A 255 15.09 -24.64 3.50
N ASP A 256 15.41 -24.71 2.19
CA ASP A 256 16.15 -23.66 1.51
C ASP A 256 15.23 -22.47 1.25
N HIS A 257 15.52 -21.33 1.88
CA HIS A 257 14.73 -20.10 1.75
C HIS A 257 15.09 -19.28 0.49
N THR A 258 16.05 -19.68 -0.31
CA THR A 258 16.50 -18.92 -1.48
C THR A 258 15.36 -18.55 -2.44
N PRO A 259 14.41 -19.46 -2.78
CA PRO A 259 13.30 -19.11 -3.67
C PRO A 259 12.40 -18.00 -3.08
N TRP A 260 12.09 -18.07 -1.79
CA TRP A 260 11.32 -17.03 -1.10
C TRP A 260 12.04 -15.69 -1.07
N LEU A 261 13.35 -15.70 -0.77
CA LEU A 261 14.15 -14.47 -0.73
C LEU A 261 14.22 -13.80 -2.11
N ASN A 262 14.40 -14.56 -3.18
CA ASN A 262 14.38 -14.05 -4.54
C ASN A 262 13.01 -13.43 -4.90
N TYR A 263 11.91 -14.10 -4.55
CA TYR A 263 10.57 -13.56 -4.77
C TYR A 263 10.32 -12.28 -3.97
N PHE A 264 10.57 -12.33 -2.66
CA PHE A 264 10.33 -11.19 -1.77
C PHE A 264 11.18 -9.99 -2.16
N SER A 265 12.47 -10.17 -2.49
CA SER A 265 13.35 -9.09 -2.90
C SER A 265 12.94 -8.46 -4.22
N ALA A 266 12.50 -9.27 -5.20
CA ALA A 266 11.99 -8.78 -6.48
C ALA A 266 10.73 -7.91 -6.28
N VAL A 267 9.79 -8.35 -5.45
CA VAL A 267 8.60 -7.57 -5.09
C VAL A 267 8.99 -6.27 -4.38
N MET A 268 9.88 -6.33 -3.41
CA MET A 268 10.36 -5.13 -2.69
C MET A 268 11.07 -4.15 -3.63
N ARG A 269 11.90 -4.64 -4.56
CA ARG A 269 12.53 -3.80 -5.58
C ARG A 269 11.49 -3.10 -6.44
N GLN A 270 10.49 -3.83 -6.93
CA GLN A 270 9.46 -3.28 -7.78
C GLN A 270 8.66 -2.19 -7.04
N ALA A 271 8.24 -2.46 -5.81
CA ALA A 271 7.51 -1.51 -4.98
C ALA A 271 8.36 -0.26 -4.64
N ALA A 272 9.64 -0.43 -4.31
CA ALA A 272 10.52 0.67 -3.93
C ALA A 272 10.91 1.55 -5.12
N VAL A 273 11.20 0.96 -6.28
CA VAL A 273 11.51 1.68 -7.51
C VAL A 273 10.30 2.47 -8.02
N ASP A 274 9.11 1.86 -8.01
CA ASP A 274 7.87 2.55 -8.37
C ASP A 274 7.60 3.73 -7.44
N LEU A 275 7.75 3.54 -6.14
CA LEU A 275 7.61 4.61 -5.14
C LEU A 275 8.60 5.76 -5.40
N SER A 276 9.90 5.46 -5.58
CA SER A 276 10.91 6.51 -5.81
C SER A 276 10.63 7.30 -7.09
N SER A 277 10.23 6.62 -8.16
CA SER A 277 9.88 7.25 -9.44
C SER A 277 8.63 8.16 -9.33
N ARG A 278 7.61 7.75 -8.57
CA ARG A 278 6.44 8.59 -8.29
C ARG A 278 6.82 9.82 -7.47
N ALA A 279 7.65 9.63 -6.46
CA ALA A 279 8.10 10.71 -5.58
C ALA A 279 8.97 11.74 -6.33
N GLU A 280 9.86 11.29 -7.22
CA GLU A 280 10.66 12.16 -8.10
C GLU A 280 9.78 12.96 -9.07
N ARG A 281 8.74 12.34 -9.65
CA ARG A 281 7.78 13.05 -10.51
C ARG A 281 7.01 14.13 -9.73
N LEU A 282 6.61 13.86 -8.50
CA LEU A 282 5.95 14.86 -7.64
C LEU A 282 6.89 16.04 -7.37
N GLN A 283 8.16 15.77 -7.05
CA GLN A 283 9.17 16.80 -6.84
C GLN A 283 9.40 17.64 -8.11
N ALA A 284 9.53 16.99 -9.26
CA ALA A 284 9.72 17.69 -10.54
C ALA A 284 8.55 18.61 -10.87
N ARG A 285 7.32 18.20 -10.59
CA ARG A 285 6.12 19.04 -10.72
C ARG A 285 6.15 20.26 -9.77
N GLN A 286 6.66 20.10 -8.55
CA GLN A 286 6.78 21.19 -7.58
C GLN A 286 7.98 22.13 -7.87
N ALA A 287 9.04 21.60 -8.48
CA ALA A 287 10.24 22.37 -8.82
C ALA A 287 10.13 23.11 -10.17
N SER A 288 9.08 22.89 -10.95
CA SER A 288 8.83 23.66 -12.16
C SER A 288 8.58 25.12 -11.78
N PRO A 289 9.40 26.07 -12.28
CA PRO A 289 9.28 27.47 -11.92
C PRO A 289 8.07 28.18 -12.57
N ASP A 290 7.30 27.49 -13.40
CA ASP A 290 6.03 28.01 -13.87
C ASP A 290 5.02 27.97 -12.70
N PRO A 291 4.60 29.14 -12.19
CA PRO A 291 3.47 29.17 -11.29
C PRO A 291 2.35 28.39 -12.00
N HIS A 292 1.77 27.44 -11.32
CA HIS A 292 0.65 26.64 -11.86
C HIS A 292 -0.25 27.64 -12.60
N PRO A 293 -0.50 27.51 -13.90
CA PRO A 293 -1.29 28.50 -14.64
C PRO A 293 -2.57 28.86 -13.89
N TRP A 294 -3.05 27.92 -13.09
CA TRP A 294 -4.17 28.04 -12.18
C TRP A 294 -4.02 29.10 -11.08
N GLU A 295 -2.83 29.29 -10.49
CA GLU A 295 -2.62 30.19 -9.33
C GLU A 295 -2.71 31.68 -9.69
N GLY A 296 -2.45 32.01 -10.96
CA GLY A 296 -2.60 33.35 -11.48
C GLY A 296 -4.01 33.70 -11.99
N LEU A 297 -4.91 32.72 -12.05
CA LEU A 297 -6.27 32.89 -12.56
C LEU A 297 -7.22 33.38 -11.47
N ASP A 298 -8.13 34.28 -11.85
CA ASP A 298 -9.24 34.67 -11.00
C ASP A 298 -10.22 33.50 -10.77
N ARG A 299 -11.07 33.64 -9.76
CA ARG A 299 -12.02 32.58 -9.36
C ARG A 299 -12.96 32.15 -10.49
N ARG A 300 -13.36 33.08 -11.38
CA ARG A 300 -14.26 32.79 -12.52
C ARG A 300 -13.57 31.93 -13.55
N SER A 301 -12.32 32.26 -13.89
CA SER A 301 -11.49 31.50 -14.81
C SER A 301 -11.23 30.07 -14.29
N GLN A 302 -10.96 29.93 -13.00
CA GLN A 302 -10.81 28.62 -12.35
C GLN A 302 -12.09 27.77 -12.42
N GLN A 303 -13.25 28.39 -12.20
CA GLN A 303 -14.54 27.71 -12.31
C GLN A 303 -14.85 27.28 -13.76
N LEU A 304 -14.51 28.11 -14.75
CA LEU A 304 -14.65 27.76 -16.17
C LEU A 304 -13.81 26.52 -16.51
N LEU A 305 -12.52 26.52 -16.16
CA LEU A 305 -11.61 25.40 -16.43
C LEU A 305 -12.09 24.12 -15.72
N THR A 306 -12.53 24.21 -14.47
CA THR A 306 -13.09 23.07 -13.74
C THR A 306 -14.29 22.46 -14.47
N ARG A 307 -15.16 23.29 -14.99
CA ARG A 307 -16.37 22.84 -15.67
C ARG A 307 -16.07 22.21 -17.05
N LEU A 308 -15.17 22.82 -17.81
CA LEU A 308 -14.74 22.24 -19.10
C LEU A 308 -14.03 20.90 -18.89
N ARG A 309 -13.19 20.79 -17.86
CA ARG A 309 -12.55 19.54 -17.48
C ARG A 309 -13.59 18.45 -17.14
N ALA A 310 -14.61 18.78 -16.34
CA ALA A 310 -15.67 17.83 -15.99
C ALA A 310 -16.44 17.32 -17.22
N ARG A 311 -16.73 18.20 -18.19
CA ARG A 311 -17.38 17.84 -19.45
C ARG A 311 -16.51 16.93 -20.32
N MET A 312 -15.20 17.21 -20.38
CA MET A 312 -14.24 16.38 -21.12
C MET A 312 -14.09 15.00 -20.46
N ALA A 313 -14.05 14.94 -19.13
CA ALA A 313 -14.02 13.68 -18.38
C ALA A 313 -15.30 12.84 -18.58
N ALA A 314 -16.44 13.50 -18.79
CA ALA A 314 -17.71 12.84 -19.11
C ALA A 314 -17.81 12.36 -20.57
N GLY A 315 -16.81 12.63 -21.40
CA GLY A 315 -16.79 12.23 -22.81
C GLY A 315 -17.81 12.98 -23.69
N GLU A 316 -18.23 14.19 -23.28
CA GLU A 316 -19.18 14.98 -24.07
C GLU A 316 -18.59 15.36 -25.42
N ALA A 317 -19.37 15.23 -26.47
CA ALA A 317 -18.96 15.67 -27.82
C ALA A 317 -18.67 17.18 -27.83
N GLN A 318 -17.47 17.55 -28.31
CA GLN A 318 -16.99 18.95 -28.30
C GLN A 318 -16.89 19.59 -26.90
N ALA A 319 -16.57 18.81 -25.87
CA ALA A 319 -16.50 19.23 -24.46
C ALA A 319 -15.61 20.47 -24.22
N ALA A 320 -14.57 20.68 -25.05
CA ALA A 320 -13.69 21.83 -24.99
C ALA A 320 -14.30 23.12 -25.59
N GLN A 321 -15.45 23.01 -26.33
CA GLN A 321 -16.10 24.13 -26.95
C GLN A 321 -17.41 24.48 -26.22
N PHE A 322 -17.75 25.76 -26.20
CA PHE A 322 -18.97 26.27 -25.56
C PHE A 322 -19.45 27.58 -26.23
N ARG A 323 -20.70 27.91 -26.02
CA ARG A 323 -21.36 29.11 -26.58
C ARG A 323 -21.56 30.14 -25.47
N PRO A 324 -21.78 31.43 -25.82
CA PRO A 324 -22.12 32.45 -24.81
C PRO A 324 -23.29 32.05 -23.90
N GLY A 325 -24.35 31.42 -24.48
CA GLY A 325 -25.50 30.94 -23.72
C GLY A 325 -25.17 29.85 -22.68
N ASP A 326 -24.12 29.05 -22.91
CA ASP A 326 -23.69 28.06 -21.93
C ASP A 326 -23.12 28.76 -20.67
N LEU A 327 -22.46 29.92 -20.83
CA LEU A 327 -21.99 30.72 -19.69
C LEU A 327 -23.13 31.34 -18.89
N GLU A 328 -24.17 31.79 -19.60
CA GLU A 328 -25.37 32.33 -18.96
C GLU A 328 -26.00 31.28 -18.03
N GLU A 329 -26.10 30.05 -18.52
CA GLU A 329 -26.60 28.91 -17.73
C GLU A 329 -25.65 28.49 -16.62
N TRP A 330 -24.34 28.35 -16.91
CA TRP A 330 -23.36 27.82 -15.97
C TRP A 330 -23.10 28.76 -14.79
N PHE A 331 -23.19 30.06 -15.00
CA PHE A 331 -22.83 31.06 -14.00
C PHE A 331 -24.03 31.93 -13.58
N ALA A 332 -25.22 31.64 -14.10
CA ALA A 332 -26.44 32.42 -13.85
C ALA A 332 -26.24 33.93 -14.06
N VAL A 333 -25.62 34.32 -15.18
CA VAL A 333 -25.30 35.70 -15.55
C VAL A 333 -26.09 36.17 -16.74
N SER A 334 -26.19 37.52 -16.94
CA SER A 334 -26.84 38.11 -18.07
C SER A 334 -26.04 37.87 -19.38
N PRO A 335 -26.72 37.93 -20.58
CA PRO A 335 -26.03 37.82 -21.87
C PRO A 335 -24.92 38.87 -22.05
N THR A 336 -25.12 40.07 -21.55
CA THR A 336 -24.12 41.15 -21.59
C THR A 336 -22.89 40.79 -20.72
N THR A 337 -23.10 40.31 -19.52
CA THR A 337 -22.04 39.89 -18.59
C THR A 337 -21.24 38.68 -19.19
N ALA A 338 -21.94 37.74 -19.79
CA ALA A 338 -21.30 36.60 -20.46
C ALA A 338 -20.38 37.04 -21.61
N GLN A 339 -20.83 38.04 -22.42
CA GLN A 339 -20.03 38.58 -23.51
C GLN A 339 -18.82 39.37 -23.02
N ASP A 340 -18.96 40.13 -21.91
CA ASP A 340 -17.85 40.88 -21.31
C ASP A 340 -16.78 39.91 -20.77
N TRP A 341 -17.17 38.83 -20.11
CA TRP A 341 -16.25 37.79 -19.65
C TRP A 341 -15.54 37.05 -20.81
N LEU A 342 -16.22 36.80 -21.91
CA LEU A 342 -15.62 36.19 -23.09
C LEU A 342 -14.55 37.08 -23.73
N ARG A 343 -14.77 38.41 -23.76
CA ARG A 343 -13.75 39.37 -24.24
C ARG A 343 -12.57 39.41 -23.29
N GLU A 344 -12.81 39.52 -21.98
CA GLU A 344 -11.78 39.56 -20.96
C GLU A 344 -10.91 38.29 -21.02
N TRP A 345 -11.49 37.11 -21.07
CA TRP A 345 -10.76 35.82 -21.18
C TRP A 345 -10.02 35.65 -22.51
N HIS A 346 -10.55 36.23 -23.59
CA HIS A 346 -9.85 36.27 -24.88
C HIS A 346 -8.62 37.19 -24.82
N ASP A 347 -8.77 38.38 -24.27
CA ASP A 347 -7.68 39.36 -24.12
C ASP A 347 -6.59 38.85 -23.16
N GLN A 348 -6.96 38.07 -22.15
CA GLN A 348 -6.04 37.39 -21.24
C GLN A 348 -5.38 36.13 -21.87
N GLY A 349 -5.77 35.74 -23.09
CA GLY A 349 -5.21 34.57 -23.77
C GLY A 349 -5.69 33.22 -23.24
N LEU A 350 -6.79 33.19 -22.47
CA LEU A 350 -7.40 31.97 -21.97
C LEU A 350 -8.28 31.29 -23.05
N LEU A 351 -9.01 32.08 -23.83
CA LEU A 351 -9.96 31.63 -24.84
C LEU A 351 -9.60 32.12 -26.24
N GLU A 352 -10.05 31.36 -27.23
CA GLU A 352 -10.04 31.76 -28.62
C GLU A 352 -11.37 31.36 -29.32
N PRO A 353 -11.76 32.04 -30.43
CA PRO A 353 -12.88 31.59 -31.24
C PRO A 353 -12.64 30.19 -31.80
N ALA A 354 -13.59 29.28 -31.61
CA ALA A 354 -13.47 27.91 -32.13
C ALA A 354 -13.37 27.82 -33.65
N ARG A 355 -13.79 28.91 -34.40
CA ARG A 355 -13.65 29.04 -35.84
C ARG A 355 -13.18 30.47 -36.17
N PRO A 356 -11.91 30.67 -36.47
CA PRO A 356 -11.40 31.96 -36.93
C PRO A 356 -12.02 32.41 -38.26
N GLY A 357 -12.23 33.70 -38.42
CA GLY A 357 -12.68 34.29 -39.69
C GLY A 357 -14.19 34.24 -39.98
N GLN A 358 -15.01 33.74 -39.06
CA GLN A 358 -16.49 33.77 -39.13
C GLN A 358 -17.08 34.53 -37.91
N ARG A 359 -18.41 34.85 -38.03
CA ARG A 359 -19.12 35.38 -36.85
C ARG A 359 -18.94 34.41 -35.65
N ILE A 360 -18.34 34.90 -34.57
CA ILE A 360 -18.03 34.09 -33.39
C ILE A 360 -19.35 33.52 -32.84
N ARG A 361 -19.50 32.20 -32.89
CA ARG A 361 -20.65 31.46 -32.36
C ARG A 361 -20.29 30.56 -31.20
N SER A 362 -19.02 30.16 -31.09
CA SER A 362 -18.48 29.30 -30.04
C SER A 362 -17.03 29.66 -29.70
N TRP A 363 -16.65 29.36 -28.48
CA TRP A 363 -15.35 29.60 -27.91
C TRP A 363 -14.71 28.29 -27.50
N GLN A 364 -13.40 28.25 -27.44
CA GLN A 364 -12.62 27.12 -26.94
C GLN A 364 -11.42 27.62 -26.14
N LEU A 365 -10.83 26.70 -25.32
CA LEU A 365 -9.59 26.99 -24.64
C LEU A 365 -8.47 27.15 -25.67
N ARG A 366 -7.63 28.15 -25.46
CA ARG A 366 -6.40 28.37 -26.21
C ARG A 366 -5.31 27.46 -25.71
N GLU A 367 -4.36 27.05 -26.56
CA GLU A 367 -3.11 26.48 -26.08
C GLU A 367 -2.31 27.54 -25.29
N PRO A 368 -1.67 27.24 -24.14
CA PRO A 368 -1.46 25.90 -23.54
C PRO A 368 -2.57 25.42 -22.57
N TRP A 369 -3.64 26.17 -22.39
CA TRP A 369 -4.72 25.84 -21.45
C TRP A 369 -5.47 24.57 -21.78
N LEU A 370 -5.67 24.33 -23.08
CA LEU A 370 -6.32 23.09 -23.56
C LEU A 370 -5.44 21.87 -23.21
N ALA A 371 -4.16 21.93 -23.52
CA ALA A 371 -3.20 20.85 -23.20
C ALA A 371 -3.13 20.61 -21.68
N TRP A 372 -3.16 21.67 -20.89
CA TRP A 372 -3.16 21.53 -19.43
C TRP A 372 -4.44 20.84 -18.90
N VAL A 373 -5.62 21.22 -19.41
CA VAL A 373 -6.88 20.58 -18.99
C VAL A 373 -6.93 19.12 -19.41
N VAL A 374 -6.47 18.78 -20.61
CA VAL A 374 -6.38 17.41 -21.12
C VAL A 374 -5.40 16.57 -20.30
N GLY A 375 -4.21 17.08 -20.00
CA GLY A 375 -3.21 16.39 -19.22
C GLY A 375 -3.63 16.09 -17.77
N GLN A 376 -4.65 16.80 -17.25
CA GLN A 376 -5.25 16.49 -15.95
C GLN A 376 -6.35 15.42 -16.02
N LEU A 377 -6.71 14.95 -17.23
CA LEU A 377 -7.72 13.91 -17.47
C LEU A 377 -7.10 12.54 -17.76
N GLU A 378 -5.80 12.50 -18.10
CA GLU A 378 -5.11 11.23 -18.24
C GLU A 378 -5.16 10.48 -16.90
N PRO A 379 -5.62 9.22 -16.89
CA PRO A 379 -5.59 8.44 -15.67
C PRO A 379 -4.15 8.39 -15.15
N GLU A 380 -3.96 8.63 -13.87
CA GLU A 380 -2.71 8.30 -13.21
C GLU A 380 -2.48 6.79 -13.40
N GLU A 381 -1.61 6.41 -14.37
CA GLU A 381 -1.16 5.03 -14.56
C GLU A 381 -0.45 4.49 -13.33
#